data_6c344d44743aeb0414e30c4bc6acc07f
#
_entry.id   6c344d44743aeb0414e30c4bc6acc07f
#
_cell.length_a   1.000
_cell.length_b   1.000
_cell.length_c   1.000
_cell.angle_alpha   90.00
_cell.angle_beta   90.00
_cell.angle_gamma   90.00
#
_symmetry.space_group_name_H-M   'P 1'
#
loop_
_entity.id
_entity.type
_entity.pdbx_description
1 polymer ?
#
loop_
_entity_poly.entity_id
_entity_poly.type
_entity_poly.pdbx_seq_one_letter_code
_entity_poly.pdbx_strand_id
1 'polypeptide(L)'
;MSSFPSTRLRRLRRTGALRSLVRETELSLDDVLMPLFVVPGEGIVRPLAGLPGIAQYSVDELCREAAELQRLGIPGILLFGLPEEKDDLGSGAYADDGIVQRALRALRREVPGLLLLTDVCLCEYTAHGHCGVIRDGDVDNDPTLDLLARTAVSHAAAGADIVCPSDMMDGRIAALRRGLDGADSAASRNGP
;
A
#
# COMPACT_ATOMS: atom_id res chain seq x y z
N MET A 1 36.80 25.89 2.79
CA MET A 1 36.82 24.42 2.61
C MET A 1 37.87 23.84 3.55
N SER A 2 37.45 22.89 4.37
CA SER A 2 38.40 22.16 5.23
C SER A 2 39.20 21.16 4.40
N SER A 3 40.52 21.12 4.57
CA SER A 3 41.40 20.28 3.77
C SER A 3 42.33 19.43 4.65
N PHE A 4 42.78 18.29 4.06
CA PHE A 4 43.84 17.49 4.66
C PHE A 4 45.15 18.32 4.77
N PRO A 5 45.95 18.19 5.85
CA PRO A 5 45.84 17.23 6.95
C PRO A 5 45.01 17.70 8.17
N SER A 6 44.51 18.94 8.19
CA SER A 6 43.76 19.49 9.33
C SER A 6 42.41 18.82 9.54
N THR A 7 41.72 18.50 8.44
CA THR A 7 40.46 17.74 8.44
C THR A 7 40.73 16.25 8.28
N ARG A 8 40.36 15.46 9.26
CA ARG A 8 40.50 14.00 9.29
C ARG A 8 39.21 13.35 9.77
N LEU A 9 38.27 13.13 8.84
CA LEU A 9 36.94 12.60 9.13
C LEU A 9 36.96 11.23 9.82
N ARG A 10 37.99 10.41 9.57
CA ARG A 10 38.14 9.11 10.24
C ARG A 10 38.28 9.20 11.76
N ARG A 11 38.64 10.36 12.32
CA ARG A 11 38.71 10.55 13.79
C ARG A 11 37.36 10.27 14.44
N LEU A 12 36.25 10.62 13.78
CA LEU A 12 34.88 10.39 14.25
C LEU A 12 34.42 8.92 14.11
N ARG A 13 35.21 8.08 13.47
CA ARG A 13 34.91 6.65 13.23
C ARG A 13 35.64 5.70 14.17
N ARG A 14 36.48 6.21 15.10
CA ARG A 14 37.43 5.41 15.90
C ARG A 14 36.75 4.46 16.88
N THR A 15 35.67 4.85 17.50
CA THR A 15 34.94 4.05 18.49
C THR A 15 33.47 3.97 18.18
N GLY A 16 32.77 2.95 18.75
CA GLY A 16 31.31 2.83 18.64
C GLY A 16 30.60 4.08 19.19
N ALA A 17 31.02 4.59 20.35
CA ALA A 17 30.45 5.77 20.97
C ALA A 17 30.57 7.02 20.09
N LEU A 18 31.74 7.26 19.46
CA LEU A 18 31.91 8.37 18.54
C LEU A 18 31.01 8.22 17.30
N ARG A 19 30.90 7.01 16.74
CA ARG A 19 30.00 6.77 15.62
C ARG A 19 28.53 7.03 15.99
N SER A 20 28.11 6.62 17.18
CA SER A 20 26.76 6.88 17.68
C SER A 20 26.52 8.38 17.88
N LEU A 21 27.50 9.09 18.44
CA LEU A 21 27.38 10.54 18.70
C LEU A 21 27.21 11.36 17.41
N VAL A 22 27.84 10.95 16.32
CA VAL A 22 27.81 11.69 15.03
C VAL A 22 26.92 11.04 13.99
N ARG A 23 26.06 10.10 14.39
CA ARG A 23 25.11 9.45 13.49
C ARG A 23 24.05 10.46 13.05
N GLU A 24 23.87 10.60 11.75
CA GLU A 24 22.86 11.48 11.14
C GLU A 24 21.57 10.72 10.79
N THR A 25 21.68 9.40 10.63
CA THR A 25 20.53 8.53 10.27
C THR A 25 20.36 7.47 11.35
N GLU A 26 19.17 7.39 11.89
CA GLU A 26 18.71 6.32 12.77
C GLU A 26 17.62 5.52 12.04
N LEU A 27 17.55 4.24 12.31
CA LEU A 27 16.48 3.35 11.82
C LEU A 27 15.69 2.85 13.03
N SER A 28 14.41 3.12 13.04
CA SER A 28 13.46 2.65 14.03
C SER A 28 12.35 1.80 13.36
N LEU A 29 11.50 1.18 14.16
CA LEU A 29 10.32 0.49 13.64
C LEU A 29 9.34 1.45 12.96
N ASP A 30 9.34 2.72 13.34
CA ASP A 30 8.48 3.75 12.74
C ASP A 30 8.85 4.07 11.28
N ASP A 31 10.03 3.63 10.84
CA ASP A 31 10.50 3.81 9.46
C ASP A 31 10.11 2.65 8.52
N VAL A 32 9.41 1.62 9.03
CA VAL A 32 9.11 0.40 8.27
C VAL A 32 7.62 0.15 8.12
N LEU A 33 7.23 -0.32 6.93
CA LEU A 33 5.89 -0.82 6.62
C LEU A 33 6.00 -2.27 6.16
N MET A 34 5.03 -3.11 6.54
CA MET A 34 5.00 -4.51 6.11
C MET A 34 4.08 -4.70 4.90
N PRO A 35 4.60 -5.15 3.74
CA PRO A 35 3.76 -5.50 2.60
C PRO A 35 3.05 -6.83 2.85
N LEU A 36 1.73 -6.88 2.64
CA LEU A 36 0.91 -8.06 2.81
C LEU A 36 0.01 -8.28 1.60
N PHE A 37 -0.15 -9.54 1.21
CA PHE A 37 -0.96 -9.96 0.06
C PHE A 37 -2.24 -10.62 0.56
N VAL A 38 -3.40 -10.09 0.14
CA VAL A 38 -4.70 -10.63 0.53
C VAL A 38 -5.35 -11.36 -0.64
N VAL A 39 -5.88 -12.56 -0.34
CA VAL A 39 -6.57 -13.44 -1.30
C VAL A 39 -7.97 -13.82 -0.77
N PRO A 40 -8.91 -14.17 -1.67
CA PRO A 40 -10.16 -14.79 -1.28
C PRO A 40 -9.96 -16.14 -0.60
N GLY A 41 -10.93 -16.54 0.24
CA GLY A 41 -10.93 -17.81 0.96
C GLY A 41 -10.91 -17.63 2.47
N GLU A 42 -10.67 -18.72 3.19
CA GLU A 42 -10.62 -18.79 4.67
C GLU A 42 -9.48 -19.71 5.09
N GLY A 43 -8.77 -19.36 6.17
CA GLY A 43 -7.67 -20.13 6.73
C GLY A 43 -6.44 -20.26 5.82
N ILE A 44 -6.27 -19.35 4.87
CA ILE A 44 -5.19 -19.43 3.87
C ILE A 44 -3.96 -18.67 4.37
N VAL A 45 -2.84 -19.39 4.48
CA VAL A 45 -1.48 -18.83 4.59
C VAL A 45 -0.62 -19.55 3.55
N ARG A 46 -0.33 -18.88 2.44
CA ARG A 46 0.41 -19.46 1.31
C ARG A 46 1.72 -18.70 1.10
N PRO A 47 2.88 -19.28 1.45
CA PRO A 47 4.19 -18.65 1.24
C PRO A 47 4.44 -18.34 -0.23
N LEU A 48 5.06 -17.19 -0.50
CA LEU A 48 5.48 -16.77 -1.84
C LEU A 48 6.89 -17.31 -2.16
N ALA A 49 7.00 -18.16 -3.17
CA ALA A 49 8.25 -18.85 -3.49
C ALA A 49 9.44 -17.92 -3.79
N GLY A 50 9.16 -16.71 -4.31
CA GLY A 50 10.20 -15.71 -4.65
C GLY A 50 10.55 -14.73 -3.53
N LEU A 51 9.78 -14.73 -2.42
CA LEU A 51 9.90 -13.75 -1.33
C LEU A 51 9.90 -14.48 0.04
N PRO A 52 11.06 -14.94 0.52
CA PRO A 52 11.14 -15.63 1.80
C PRO A 52 10.57 -14.80 2.96
N GLY A 53 9.69 -15.40 3.75
CA GLY A 53 9.01 -14.74 4.87
C GLY A 53 7.74 -13.97 4.50
N ILE A 54 7.40 -13.88 3.22
CA ILE A 54 6.16 -13.25 2.75
C ILE A 54 5.18 -14.32 2.30
N ALA A 55 3.89 -14.13 2.62
CA ALA A 55 2.82 -15.04 2.25
C ALA A 55 1.59 -14.28 1.72
N GLN A 56 0.71 -15.02 1.06
CA GLN A 56 -0.65 -14.61 0.75
C GLN A 56 -1.55 -15.07 1.90
N TYR A 57 -2.46 -14.21 2.33
CA TYR A 57 -3.37 -14.46 3.44
C TYR A 57 -4.82 -14.30 3.03
N SER A 58 -5.69 -15.18 3.49
CA SER A 58 -7.13 -14.87 3.53
C SER A 58 -7.41 -13.76 4.55
N VAL A 59 -8.57 -13.14 4.50
CA VAL A 59 -8.89 -11.97 5.35
C VAL A 59 -8.78 -12.29 6.85
N ASP A 60 -9.20 -13.46 7.27
CA ASP A 60 -9.11 -13.93 8.66
C ASP A 60 -7.65 -14.10 9.12
N GLU A 61 -6.80 -14.72 8.31
CA GLU A 61 -5.38 -14.90 8.61
C GLU A 61 -4.60 -13.57 8.48
N LEU A 62 -5.00 -12.70 7.56
CA LEU A 62 -4.45 -11.34 7.44
C LEU A 62 -4.65 -10.54 8.74
N CYS A 63 -5.83 -10.63 9.36
CA CYS A 63 -6.10 -9.96 10.63
C CYS A 63 -5.21 -10.49 11.76
N ARG A 64 -4.93 -11.79 11.79
CA ARG A 64 -4.01 -12.40 12.78
C ARG A 64 -2.58 -11.91 12.59
N GLU A 65 -2.09 -11.92 11.34
CA GLU A 65 -0.76 -11.42 11.00
C GLU A 65 -0.62 -9.93 11.32
N ALA A 66 -1.62 -9.12 10.96
CA ALA A 66 -1.64 -7.69 11.25
C ALA A 66 -1.62 -7.39 12.76
N ALA A 67 -2.33 -8.17 13.58
CA ALA A 67 -2.32 -8.03 15.02
C ALA A 67 -0.94 -8.38 15.62
N GLU A 68 -0.25 -9.37 15.08
CA GLU A 68 1.11 -9.70 15.49
C GLU A 68 2.11 -8.61 15.11
N LEU A 69 2.00 -8.05 13.90
CA LEU A 69 2.83 -6.93 13.46
C LEU A 69 2.64 -5.68 14.33
N GLN A 70 1.38 -5.37 14.69
CA GLN A 70 1.08 -4.29 15.63
C GLN A 70 1.72 -4.54 17.01
N ARG A 71 1.64 -5.79 17.52
CA ARG A 71 2.27 -6.17 18.79
C ARG A 71 3.80 -6.05 18.76
N LEU A 72 4.42 -6.27 17.59
CA LEU A 72 5.86 -6.08 17.36
C LEU A 72 6.25 -4.60 17.23
N GLY A 73 5.29 -3.69 17.15
CA GLY A 73 5.50 -2.25 17.02
C GLY A 73 5.65 -1.75 15.59
N ILE A 74 5.25 -2.54 14.58
CA ILE A 74 5.18 -2.08 13.18
C ILE A 74 4.01 -1.10 13.07
N PRO A 75 4.23 0.13 12.57
CA PRO A 75 3.20 1.18 12.57
C PRO A 75 2.11 0.98 11.53
N GLY A 76 2.42 0.27 10.43
CA GLY A 76 1.46 0.11 9.33
C GLY A 76 1.80 -1.01 8.36
N ILE A 77 0.80 -1.36 7.57
CA ILE A 77 0.89 -2.38 6.52
C ILE A 77 0.52 -1.78 5.16
N LEU A 78 1.13 -2.32 4.10
CA LEU A 78 0.77 -2.01 2.72
C LEU A 78 0.09 -3.22 2.09
N LEU A 79 -1.18 -3.09 1.73
CA LEU A 79 -2.00 -4.18 1.20
C LEU A 79 -1.94 -4.25 -0.32
N PHE A 80 -1.73 -5.47 -0.83
CA PHE A 80 -1.88 -5.86 -2.22
C PHE A 80 -3.01 -6.87 -2.34
N GLY A 81 -3.97 -6.60 -3.21
CA GLY A 81 -5.13 -7.47 -3.42
C GLY A 81 -4.92 -8.43 -4.60
N LEU A 82 -5.17 -9.70 -4.40
CA LEU A 82 -5.12 -10.70 -5.45
C LEU A 82 -6.52 -11.32 -5.59
N PRO A 83 -7.37 -10.83 -6.53
CA PRO A 83 -8.72 -11.34 -6.70
C PRO A 83 -8.73 -12.75 -7.30
N GLU A 84 -9.83 -13.46 -7.14
CA GLU A 84 -10.05 -14.77 -7.75
C GLU A 84 -10.29 -14.65 -9.26
N GLU A 85 -11.08 -13.66 -9.65
CA GLU A 85 -11.43 -13.36 -11.03
C GLU A 85 -10.79 -12.05 -11.47
N LYS A 86 -10.38 -12.01 -12.73
CA LYS A 86 -9.79 -10.84 -13.38
C LYS A 86 -10.52 -10.54 -14.66
N ASP A 87 -10.65 -9.27 -15.01
CA ASP A 87 -11.22 -8.81 -16.27
C ASP A 87 -10.34 -7.77 -16.97
N ASP A 88 -10.73 -7.32 -18.14
CA ASP A 88 -9.92 -6.38 -18.92
C ASP A 88 -9.89 -4.95 -18.34
N LEU A 89 -10.80 -4.62 -17.43
CA LEU A 89 -10.88 -3.31 -16.77
C LEU A 89 -10.39 -3.33 -15.32
N GLY A 90 -10.03 -4.50 -14.79
CA GLY A 90 -9.63 -4.64 -13.40
C GLY A 90 -10.74 -4.27 -12.41
N SER A 91 -12.00 -4.62 -12.71
CA SER A 91 -13.18 -4.16 -11.95
C SER A 91 -13.15 -4.55 -10.47
N GLY A 92 -12.49 -5.65 -10.12
CA GLY A 92 -12.27 -6.08 -8.75
C GLY A 92 -11.50 -5.09 -7.89
N ALA A 93 -10.73 -4.17 -8.50
CA ALA A 93 -9.96 -3.16 -7.77
C ALA A 93 -10.84 -2.11 -7.07
N TYR A 94 -11.96 -1.76 -7.71
CA TYR A 94 -12.88 -0.72 -7.22
C TYR A 94 -14.27 -1.24 -6.84
N ALA A 95 -14.46 -2.55 -6.79
CA ALA A 95 -15.71 -3.17 -6.33
C ALA A 95 -15.91 -2.92 -4.83
N ASP A 96 -17.14 -2.62 -4.41
CA ASP A 96 -17.47 -2.37 -3.00
C ASP A 96 -17.15 -3.55 -2.09
N ASP A 97 -17.28 -4.76 -2.59
CA ASP A 97 -16.97 -6.03 -1.92
C ASP A 97 -15.66 -6.67 -2.41
N GLY A 98 -14.81 -5.89 -3.08
CA GLY A 98 -13.50 -6.32 -3.52
C GLY A 98 -12.64 -6.83 -2.36
N ILE A 99 -11.64 -7.64 -2.69
CA ILE A 99 -10.83 -8.32 -1.66
C ILE A 99 -10.12 -7.35 -0.72
N VAL A 100 -9.61 -6.21 -1.24
CA VAL A 100 -8.96 -5.17 -0.42
C VAL A 100 -9.98 -4.45 0.44
N GLN A 101 -11.16 -4.09 -0.09
CA GLN A 101 -12.23 -3.43 0.65
C GLN A 101 -12.75 -4.29 1.80
N ARG A 102 -12.89 -5.60 1.58
CA ARG A 102 -13.24 -6.57 2.63
C ARG A 102 -12.16 -6.66 3.71
N ALA A 103 -10.90 -6.73 3.29
CA ALA A 103 -9.75 -6.76 4.20
C ALA A 103 -9.68 -5.49 5.07
N LEU A 104 -9.82 -4.31 4.46
CA LEU A 104 -9.80 -3.03 5.16
C LEU A 104 -10.88 -2.94 6.24
N ARG A 105 -12.13 -3.31 5.91
CA ARG A 105 -13.23 -3.31 6.90
C ARG A 105 -12.97 -4.28 8.06
N ALA A 106 -12.40 -5.45 7.78
CA ALA A 106 -12.04 -6.42 8.81
C ALA A 106 -10.90 -5.89 9.70
N LEU A 107 -9.83 -5.38 9.12
CA LEU A 107 -8.69 -4.82 9.84
C LEU A 107 -9.09 -3.64 10.72
N ARG A 108 -9.93 -2.72 10.24
CA ARG A 108 -10.45 -1.61 11.05
C ARG A 108 -11.21 -2.06 12.29
N ARG A 109 -11.94 -3.15 12.18
CA ARG A 109 -12.69 -3.71 13.29
C ARG A 109 -11.80 -4.48 14.28
N GLU A 110 -10.84 -5.26 13.77
CA GLU A 110 -10.10 -6.26 14.56
C GLU A 110 -8.73 -5.76 15.02
N VAL A 111 -8.10 -4.84 14.27
CA VAL A 111 -6.76 -4.31 14.55
C VAL A 111 -6.79 -2.77 14.52
N PRO A 112 -7.56 -2.12 15.39
CA PRO A 112 -7.63 -0.66 15.41
C PRO A 112 -6.28 -0.05 15.81
N GLY A 113 -5.91 1.07 15.16
CA GLY A 113 -4.66 1.78 15.43
C GLY A 113 -3.47 1.39 14.57
N LEU A 114 -3.58 0.36 13.73
CA LEU A 114 -2.60 0.06 12.68
C LEU A 114 -2.89 0.96 11.46
N LEU A 115 -1.86 1.58 10.89
CA LEU A 115 -2.00 2.32 9.64
C LEU A 115 -2.24 1.35 8.48
N LEU A 116 -3.30 1.60 7.73
CA LEU A 116 -3.69 0.80 6.58
C LEU A 116 -3.37 1.56 5.29
N LEU A 117 -2.33 1.11 4.60
CA LEU A 117 -1.96 1.60 3.29
C LEU A 117 -2.43 0.59 2.24
N THR A 118 -2.82 1.06 1.06
CA THR A 118 -3.23 0.18 -0.04
C THR A 118 -2.51 0.53 -1.31
N ASP A 119 -2.09 -0.48 -2.04
CA ASP A 119 -1.65 -0.31 -3.42
C ASP A 119 -2.81 0.13 -4.30
N VAL A 120 -2.55 1.04 -5.23
CA VAL A 120 -3.49 1.47 -6.26
C VAL A 120 -2.85 1.25 -7.62
N CYS A 121 -3.10 0.07 -8.16
CA CYS A 121 -2.74 -0.35 -9.50
C CYS A 121 -3.83 -1.26 -10.05
N LEU A 122 -3.84 -1.53 -11.35
CA LEU A 122 -4.80 -2.45 -11.96
C LEU A 122 -4.17 -3.80 -12.34
N CYS A 123 -2.86 -3.94 -12.35
CA CYS A 123 -2.18 -5.15 -12.84
C CYS A 123 -2.51 -6.43 -12.06
N GLU A 124 -2.85 -6.33 -10.79
CA GLU A 124 -3.33 -7.45 -9.98
C GLU A 124 -4.73 -7.91 -10.39
N TYR A 125 -5.52 -7.03 -11.01
CA TYR A 125 -6.95 -7.20 -11.30
C TYR A 125 -7.26 -7.38 -12.78
N THR A 126 -6.35 -6.96 -13.68
CA THR A 126 -6.54 -7.11 -15.13
C THR A 126 -6.13 -8.50 -15.61
N ALA A 127 -6.91 -9.06 -16.54
CA ALA A 127 -6.63 -10.37 -17.13
C ALA A 127 -5.32 -10.39 -17.92
N HIS A 128 -4.97 -9.27 -18.56
CA HIS A 128 -3.73 -9.09 -19.32
C HIS A 128 -2.51 -8.68 -18.46
N GLY A 129 -2.69 -8.34 -17.18
CA GLY A 129 -1.62 -8.00 -16.24
C GLY A 129 -0.98 -6.62 -16.42
N HIS A 130 -1.51 -5.76 -17.28
CA HIS A 130 -1.06 -4.37 -17.39
C HIS A 130 -1.75 -3.45 -16.37
N CYS A 131 -1.08 -2.34 -16.05
CA CYS A 131 -1.55 -1.38 -15.03
C CYS A 131 -2.71 -0.48 -15.49
N GLY A 132 -3.24 -0.66 -16.69
CA GLY A 132 -4.30 0.19 -17.25
C GLY A 132 -5.09 -0.49 -18.37
N VAL A 133 -6.06 0.25 -18.89
CA VAL A 133 -6.90 -0.16 -20.02
C VAL A 133 -6.05 -0.34 -21.26
N ILE A 134 -6.24 -1.43 -21.99
CA ILE A 134 -5.58 -1.67 -23.27
C ILE A 134 -6.50 -1.24 -24.42
N ARG A 135 -5.96 -0.40 -25.32
CA ARG A 135 -6.59 -0.02 -26.57
C ARG A 135 -5.58 -0.09 -27.70
N ASP A 136 -5.94 -0.73 -28.80
CA ASP A 136 -5.10 -0.88 -30.01
C ASP A 136 -3.70 -1.48 -29.70
N GLY A 137 -3.60 -2.31 -28.65
CA GLY A 137 -2.37 -3.00 -28.26
C GLY A 137 -1.44 -2.20 -27.33
N ASP A 138 -1.86 -1.02 -26.90
CA ASP A 138 -1.10 -0.18 -25.96
C ASP A 138 -1.97 0.23 -24.76
N VAL A 139 -1.32 0.72 -23.69
CA VAL A 139 -2.02 1.21 -22.50
C VAL A 139 -2.59 2.60 -22.76
N ASP A 140 -3.91 2.74 -22.60
CA ASP A 140 -4.63 4.00 -22.74
C ASP A 140 -4.63 4.76 -21.40
N ASN A 141 -3.86 5.84 -21.34
CA ASN A 141 -3.60 6.59 -20.11
C ASN A 141 -4.87 7.21 -19.51
N ASP A 142 -5.60 8.02 -20.29
CA ASP A 142 -6.64 8.89 -19.73
C ASP A 142 -7.86 8.12 -19.18
N PRO A 143 -8.39 7.10 -19.86
CA PRO A 143 -9.45 6.26 -19.28
C PRO A 143 -8.99 5.49 -18.03
N THR A 144 -7.70 5.15 -17.95
CA THR A 144 -7.14 4.47 -16.78
C THR A 144 -7.16 5.34 -15.54
N LEU A 145 -6.96 6.67 -15.68
CA LEU A 145 -7.00 7.61 -14.55
C LEU A 145 -8.32 7.57 -13.77
N ASP A 146 -9.44 7.41 -14.47
CA ASP A 146 -10.76 7.32 -13.84
C ASP A 146 -10.90 6.03 -13.02
N LEU A 147 -10.37 4.91 -13.51
CA LEU A 147 -10.41 3.63 -12.78
C LEU A 147 -9.51 3.67 -11.54
N LEU A 148 -8.31 4.25 -11.66
CA LEU A 148 -7.41 4.44 -10.52
C LEU A 148 -8.03 5.37 -9.45
N ALA A 149 -8.67 6.46 -9.86
CA ALA A 149 -9.36 7.36 -8.95
C ALA A 149 -10.52 6.66 -8.23
N ARG A 150 -11.33 5.86 -8.94
CA ARG A 150 -12.39 5.02 -8.34
C ARG A 150 -11.83 4.02 -7.35
N THR A 151 -10.71 3.36 -7.67
CA THR A 151 -10.03 2.44 -6.77
C THR A 151 -9.61 3.14 -5.47
N ALA A 152 -8.94 4.28 -5.58
CA ALA A 152 -8.51 5.06 -4.41
C ALA A 152 -9.69 5.49 -3.53
N VAL A 153 -10.79 5.98 -4.12
CA VAL A 153 -12.00 6.38 -3.40
C VAL A 153 -12.64 5.17 -2.70
N SER A 154 -12.74 4.02 -3.37
CA SER A 154 -13.32 2.81 -2.77
C SER A 154 -12.48 2.28 -1.61
N HIS A 155 -11.15 2.34 -1.71
CA HIS A 155 -10.25 1.96 -0.62
C HIS A 155 -10.38 2.91 0.57
N ALA A 156 -10.41 4.23 0.34
CA ALA A 156 -10.62 5.23 1.39
C ALA A 156 -11.97 5.01 2.10
N ALA A 157 -13.05 4.80 1.34
CA ALA A 157 -14.38 4.50 1.89
C ALA A 157 -14.42 3.20 2.71
N ALA A 158 -13.61 2.21 2.35
CA ALA A 158 -13.47 0.96 3.08
C ALA A 158 -12.57 1.07 4.34
N GLY A 159 -11.84 2.18 4.50
CA GLY A 159 -11.04 2.45 5.69
C GLY A 159 -9.52 2.54 5.49
N ALA A 160 -9.00 2.71 4.27
CA ALA A 160 -7.59 3.01 4.08
C ALA A 160 -7.23 4.40 4.63
N ASP A 161 -6.08 4.53 5.30
CA ASP A 161 -5.52 5.81 5.72
C ASP A 161 -4.76 6.47 4.58
N ILE A 162 -4.08 5.66 3.77
CA ILE A 162 -3.19 6.12 2.70
C ILE A 162 -3.40 5.23 1.47
N VAL A 163 -3.52 5.85 0.31
CA VAL A 163 -3.50 5.16 -0.99
C VAL A 163 -2.16 5.40 -1.67
N CYS A 164 -1.56 4.35 -2.20
CA CYS A 164 -0.20 4.33 -2.73
C CYS A 164 -0.22 3.94 -4.22
N PRO A 165 -0.32 4.90 -5.15
CA PRO A 165 -0.34 4.58 -6.58
C PRO A 165 1.01 4.04 -7.04
N SER A 166 1.04 2.82 -7.56
CA SER A 166 2.21 2.13 -8.09
C SER A 166 2.17 1.94 -9.61
N ASP A 167 1.09 2.38 -10.24
CA ASP A 167 0.91 2.39 -11.69
C ASP A 167 1.87 3.36 -12.41
N MET A 168 1.77 3.44 -13.73
CA MET A 168 2.65 4.26 -14.58
C MET A 168 1.91 5.40 -15.32
N MET A 169 0.66 5.73 -14.94
CA MET A 169 -0.15 6.70 -15.69
C MET A 169 0.28 8.13 -15.43
N ASP A 170 0.41 8.91 -16.49
CA ASP A 170 0.66 10.33 -16.39
C ASP A 170 -0.55 11.06 -15.76
N GLY A 171 -0.27 11.92 -14.78
CA GLY A 171 -1.32 12.71 -14.14
C GLY A 171 -2.11 11.99 -13.03
N ARG A 172 -1.78 10.73 -12.70
CA ARG A 172 -2.50 9.92 -11.71
C ARG A 172 -2.62 10.57 -10.33
N ILE A 173 -1.58 11.20 -9.82
CA ILE A 173 -1.63 11.84 -8.49
C ILE A 173 -2.71 12.92 -8.44
N ALA A 174 -2.80 13.73 -9.49
CA ALA A 174 -3.84 14.76 -9.58
C ALA A 174 -5.24 14.16 -9.75
N ALA A 175 -5.38 13.04 -10.49
CA ALA A 175 -6.65 12.36 -10.67
C ALA A 175 -7.15 11.74 -9.35
N LEU A 176 -6.29 11.00 -8.64
CA LEU A 176 -6.60 10.41 -7.34
C LEU A 176 -6.98 11.49 -6.31
N ARG A 177 -6.19 12.58 -6.23
CA ARG A 177 -6.47 13.66 -5.28
C ARG A 177 -7.84 14.31 -5.53
N ARG A 178 -8.16 14.63 -6.80
CA ARG A 178 -9.50 15.15 -7.14
C ARG A 178 -10.63 14.19 -6.75
N GLY A 179 -10.44 12.90 -7.01
CA GLY A 179 -11.44 11.87 -6.64
C GLY A 179 -11.69 11.82 -5.13
N LEU A 180 -10.62 11.77 -4.35
CA LEU A 180 -10.68 11.73 -2.89
C LEU A 180 -11.31 13.01 -2.30
N ASP A 181 -10.87 14.20 -2.73
CA ASP A 181 -11.42 15.48 -2.25
C ASP A 181 -12.91 15.64 -2.62
N GLY A 182 -13.31 15.13 -3.78
CA GLY A 182 -14.70 15.11 -4.22
C GLY A 182 -15.58 14.19 -3.35
N ALA A 183 -15.07 13.04 -2.95
CA ALA A 183 -15.75 12.08 -2.09
C ALA A 183 -15.92 12.64 -0.66
N ASP A 184 -14.88 13.22 -0.07
CA ASP A 184 -14.93 13.86 1.26
C ASP A 184 -15.95 15.00 1.30
N SER A 185 -15.98 15.81 0.24
CA SER A 185 -16.97 16.92 0.12
C SER A 185 -18.40 16.42 0.01
N ALA A 186 -18.63 15.24 -0.56
CA ALA A 186 -19.94 14.62 -0.65
C ALA A 186 -20.37 14.01 0.71
N ALA A 187 -19.44 13.36 1.41
CA ALA A 187 -19.67 12.78 2.73
C ALA A 187 -19.99 13.86 3.77
N SER A 188 -19.25 14.98 3.78
CA SER A 188 -19.48 16.08 4.72
C SER A 188 -20.79 16.84 4.47
N ARG A 189 -21.36 16.77 3.26
CA ARG A 189 -22.68 17.34 2.94
C ARG A 189 -23.85 16.45 3.34
N ASN A 190 -23.60 15.16 3.56
CA ASN A 190 -24.62 14.17 3.92
C ASN A 190 -24.49 13.67 5.38
N GLY A 191 -23.59 14.25 6.16
CA GLY A 191 -23.47 14.00 7.59
C GLY A 191 -24.62 14.66 8.37
N PRO A 192 -24.98 14.12 9.56
CA PRO A 192 -26.08 14.62 10.36
C PRO A 192 -25.87 16.06 10.85
#